data_16d8bfd99a8317d5a58de86f92e3e4e8
#
_entry.id   16d8bfd99a8317d5a58de86f92e3e4e8
#
_cell.length_a   1.000
_cell.length_b   1.000
_cell.length_c   1.000
_cell.angle_alpha   90.00
_cell.angle_beta   90.00
_cell.angle_gamma   90.00
#
_symmetry.space_group_name_H-M   'P 1'
#
loop_
_entity.id
_entity.type
_entity.pdbx_description
1 polymer ?
#
loop_
_entity_poly.entity_id
_entity_poly.type
_entity_poly.pdbx_seq_one_letter_code
_entity_poly.pdbx_strand_id
1 'polypeptide(L)'
;EAAVTCGDERLTVEHYGVLMQNEYAAEAYVYAVLRNTSGQRLPIQSIQMTVKNGSGRALHEERYVSHLPGVVEPNGTLLVSEWMYDFTKDIGKVASIDITVETDTRAYERWNRLDGVRAWQEGQYLYVELTNTTEETLFGAVCGATLETADGQILDMMLQSSYETMDVGIAPKSTVVWRKRLEDGATLKLGADTVCEAWAYRVETY
;
A
#
# COMPACT_ATOMS: atom_id res chain seq x y z
N GLU A 1 6.40 -19.75 2.43
CA GLU A 1 5.95 -18.38 2.35
C GLU A 1 4.76 -18.30 1.38
N ALA A 2 3.69 -17.57 1.75
CA ALA A 2 2.50 -17.47 0.90
C ALA A 2 2.83 -16.63 -0.34
N ALA A 3 2.44 -17.11 -1.52
CA ALA A 3 2.59 -16.34 -2.76
C ALA A 3 1.46 -15.30 -2.87
N VAL A 4 1.79 -14.10 -3.36
CA VAL A 4 0.79 -13.07 -3.70
C VAL A 4 0.70 -12.94 -5.21
N THR A 5 -0.52 -13.02 -5.74
CA THR A 5 -0.82 -12.94 -7.18
C THR A 5 -1.87 -11.88 -7.46
N CYS A 6 -1.89 -11.35 -8.68
CA CYS A 6 -2.94 -10.45 -9.15
C CYS A 6 -3.61 -11.07 -10.39
N GLY A 7 -4.94 -11.12 -10.38
CA GLY A 7 -5.72 -11.67 -11.48
C GLY A 7 -5.90 -10.71 -12.67
N ASP A 8 -5.53 -9.45 -12.56
CA ASP A 8 -5.60 -8.46 -13.64
C ASP A 8 -4.29 -8.44 -14.44
N GLU A 9 -4.33 -8.87 -15.71
CA GLU A 9 -3.16 -8.95 -16.59
C GLU A 9 -2.48 -7.60 -16.85
N ARG A 10 -3.16 -6.48 -16.55
CA ARG A 10 -2.61 -5.13 -16.68
C ARG A 10 -1.70 -4.74 -15.51
N LEU A 11 -1.75 -5.51 -14.42
CA LEU A 11 -1.02 -5.26 -13.18
C LEU A 11 -0.06 -6.42 -12.88
N THR A 12 1.18 -6.09 -12.55
CA THR A 12 2.19 -7.06 -12.13
C THR A 12 2.56 -6.82 -10.68
N VAL A 13 2.55 -7.85 -9.86
CA VAL A 13 3.07 -7.78 -8.47
C VAL A 13 4.58 -7.68 -8.53
N GLU A 14 5.15 -6.56 -8.06
CA GLU A 14 6.60 -6.33 -8.00
C GLU A 14 7.17 -6.78 -6.65
N HIS A 15 6.54 -6.33 -5.58
CA HIS A 15 6.94 -6.62 -4.21
C HIS A 15 5.72 -6.99 -3.40
N TYR A 16 5.89 -7.82 -2.40
CA TYR A 16 4.84 -8.16 -1.45
C TYR A 16 5.39 -8.57 -0.09
N GLY A 17 4.54 -8.56 0.92
CA GLY A 17 4.82 -9.05 2.25
C GLY A 17 3.58 -9.62 2.91
N VAL A 18 3.75 -10.70 3.64
CA VAL A 18 2.72 -11.28 4.49
C VAL A 18 3.28 -11.41 5.89
N LEU A 19 2.77 -10.61 6.81
CA LEU A 19 3.14 -10.65 8.22
C LEU A 19 2.05 -11.35 9.02
N MET A 20 2.37 -12.54 9.50
CA MET A 20 1.53 -13.27 10.44
C MET A 20 1.80 -12.76 11.83
N GLN A 21 0.80 -12.15 12.49
CA GLN A 21 1.04 -11.45 13.76
C GLN A 21 1.03 -12.36 14.98
N ASN A 22 0.28 -13.44 14.98
CA ASN A 22 0.15 -14.27 16.17
C ASN A 22 -0.43 -15.64 15.83
N GLU A 23 0.18 -16.70 16.35
CA GLU A 23 -0.36 -18.07 16.20
C GLU A 23 -1.75 -18.23 16.85
N TYR A 24 -2.13 -17.35 17.78
CA TYR A 24 -3.39 -17.44 18.50
C TYR A 24 -4.47 -16.47 18.00
N ALA A 25 -4.10 -15.36 17.37
CA ALA A 25 -5.04 -14.29 16.99
C ALA A 25 -5.57 -14.41 15.58
N ALA A 26 -5.01 -15.31 14.77
CA ALA A 26 -5.40 -15.46 13.37
C ALA A 26 -5.44 -14.12 12.61
N GLU A 27 -4.39 -13.33 12.76
CA GLU A 27 -4.23 -12.02 12.14
C GLU A 27 -3.05 -12.00 11.17
N ALA A 28 -3.23 -11.34 10.04
CA ALA A 28 -2.16 -11.11 9.08
C ALA A 28 -2.25 -9.70 8.49
N TYR A 29 -1.09 -9.06 8.31
CA TYR A 29 -0.97 -7.92 7.40
C TYR A 29 -0.50 -8.42 6.05
N VAL A 30 -1.17 -7.97 5.01
CA VAL A 30 -0.83 -8.27 3.62
C VAL A 30 -0.52 -6.98 2.91
N TYR A 31 0.65 -6.91 2.32
CA TYR A 31 1.13 -5.76 1.56
C TYR A 31 1.49 -6.18 0.15
N ALA A 32 1.17 -5.36 -0.83
CA ALA A 32 1.62 -5.55 -2.20
C ALA A 32 1.89 -4.22 -2.90
N VAL A 33 2.92 -4.22 -3.73
CA VAL A 33 3.25 -3.17 -4.68
C VAL A 33 3.03 -3.75 -6.07
N LEU A 34 2.08 -3.17 -6.82
CA LEU A 34 1.77 -3.58 -8.17
C LEU A 34 2.16 -2.49 -9.16
N ARG A 35 2.65 -2.91 -10.33
CA ARG A 35 2.98 -2.04 -11.46
C ARG A 35 1.90 -2.14 -12.53
N ASN A 36 1.39 -1.00 -13.00
CA ASN A 36 0.59 -0.96 -14.21
C ASN A 36 1.50 -1.13 -15.44
N THR A 37 1.49 -2.32 -16.02
CA THR A 37 2.29 -2.67 -17.20
C THR A 37 1.53 -2.44 -18.51
N SER A 38 0.26 -2.00 -18.43
CA SER A 38 -0.52 -1.64 -19.60
C SER A 38 -0.24 -0.21 -20.05
N GLY A 39 -0.53 0.08 -21.31
CA GLY A 39 -0.50 1.45 -21.84
C GLY A 39 -1.73 2.29 -21.44
N GLN A 40 -2.57 1.82 -20.53
CA GLN A 40 -3.84 2.44 -20.16
C GLN A 40 -3.82 2.96 -18.72
N ARG A 41 -4.52 4.06 -18.51
CA ARG A 41 -4.85 4.57 -17.18
C ARG A 41 -5.89 3.66 -16.52
N LEU A 42 -5.65 3.25 -15.28
CA LEU A 42 -6.50 2.33 -14.52
C LEU A 42 -7.13 3.04 -13.32
N PRO A 43 -8.37 3.52 -13.43
CA PRO A 43 -9.14 3.97 -12.27
C PRO A 43 -9.57 2.76 -11.43
N ILE A 44 -9.17 2.73 -10.17
CA ILE A 44 -9.45 1.63 -9.26
C ILE A 44 -10.79 1.89 -8.57
N GLN A 45 -11.73 0.98 -8.75
CA GLN A 45 -13.04 1.03 -8.08
C GLN A 45 -12.99 0.30 -6.75
N SER A 46 -12.44 -0.91 -6.75
CA SER A 46 -12.29 -1.72 -5.55
C SER A 46 -11.16 -2.73 -5.71
N ILE A 47 -10.62 -3.15 -4.58
CA ILE A 47 -9.68 -4.26 -4.51
C ILE A 47 -10.23 -5.29 -3.53
N GLN A 48 -10.13 -6.55 -3.91
CA GLN A 48 -10.47 -7.69 -3.06
C GLN A 48 -9.25 -8.58 -2.89
N MET A 49 -9.12 -9.20 -1.72
CA MET A 49 -8.12 -10.22 -1.46
C MET A 49 -8.78 -11.52 -1.07
N THR A 50 -8.34 -12.63 -1.65
CA THR A 50 -8.77 -13.98 -1.30
C THR A 50 -7.57 -14.78 -0.82
N VAL A 51 -7.61 -15.18 0.44
CA VAL A 51 -6.59 -16.06 1.04
C VAL A 51 -6.96 -17.50 0.78
N LYS A 52 -6.02 -18.29 0.26
CA LYS A 52 -6.23 -19.70 -0.11
C LYS A 52 -5.25 -20.64 0.57
N ASN A 53 -5.70 -21.86 0.83
CA ASN A 53 -4.83 -22.95 1.28
C ASN A 53 -4.18 -23.69 0.10
N GLY A 54 -3.32 -24.67 0.41
CA GLY A 54 -2.59 -25.46 -0.60
C GLY A 54 -3.46 -26.30 -1.55
N SER A 55 -4.76 -26.48 -1.26
CA SER A 55 -5.73 -27.10 -2.18
C SER A 55 -6.51 -26.09 -3.03
N GLY A 56 -6.22 -24.79 -2.89
CA GLY A 56 -6.92 -23.70 -3.61
C GLY A 56 -8.25 -23.29 -2.97
N ARG A 57 -8.60 -23.86 -1.80
CA ARG A 57 -9.83 -23.47 -1.08
C ARG A 57 -9.64 -22.10 -0.43
N ALA A 58 -10.61 -21.20 -0.60
CA ALA A 58 -10.66 -19.94 0.11
C ALA A 58 -10.80 -20.16 1.62
N LEU A 59 -9.91 -19.53 2.39
CA LEU A 59 -9.92 -19.48 3.85
C LEU A 59 -10.56 -18.18 4.35
N HIS A 60 -10.31 -17.10 3.63
CA HIS A 60 -10.80 -15.76 3.96
C HIS A 60 -10.94 -14.93 2.69
N GLU A 61 -11.92 -14.02 2.68
CA GLU A 61 -12.11 -13.04 1.61
C GLU A 61 -12.29 -11.67 2.25
N GLU A 62 -11.43 -10.71 1.85
CA GLU A 62 -11.57 -9.31 2.23
C GLU A 62 -12.00 -8.49 1.03
N ARG A 63 -12.98 -7.62 1.25
CA ARG A 63 -13.50 -6.67 0.27
C ARG A 63 -13.19 -5.26 0.73
N TYR A 64 -12.95 -4.35 -0.21
CA TYR A 64 -12.60 -2.95 0.09
C TYR A 64 -11.22 -2.77 0.72
N VAL A 65 -10.26 -3.48 0.18
CA VAL A 65 -8.86 -3.41 0.57
C VAL A 65 -8.30 -2.00 0.36
N SER A 66 -7.56 -1.50 1.34
CA SER A 66 -6.93 -0.18 1.29
C SER A 66 -5.88 -0.10 0.18
N HIS A 67 -5.91 0.97 -0.60
CA HIS A 67 -4.99 1.16 -1.72
C HIS A 67 -4.67 2.62 -2.01
N LEU A 68 -3.57 2.85 -2.72
CA LEU A 68 -3.09 4.16 -3.16
C LEU A 68 -2.25 4.03 -4.45
N PRO A 69 -2.48 4.83 -5.49
CA PRO A 69 -3.53 5.83 -5.68
C PRO A 69 -4.87 5.22 -6.10
N GLY A 70 -5.93 6.03 -6.15
CA GLY A 70 -7.21 5.64 -6.72
C GLY A 70 -7.21 5.55 -8.25
N VAL A 71 -6.17 6.09 -8.91
CA VAL A 71 -5.96 5.98 -10.35
C VAL A 71 -4.50 5.72 -10.63
N VAL A 72 -4.21 4.64 -11.35
CA VAL A 72 -2.84 4.21 -11.69
C VAL A 72 -2.54 4.56 -13.14
N GLU A 73 -1.64 5.48 -13.36
CA GLU A 73 -1.18 5.86 -14.70
C GLU A 73 -0.33 4.72 -15.34
N PRO A 74 -0.13 4.71 -16.67
CA PRO A 74 0.78 3.78 -17.33
C PRO A 74 2.16 3.80 -16.68
N ASN A 75 2.72 2.64 -16.39
CA ASN A 75 3.96 2.44 -15.62
C ASN A 75 3.90 3.00 -14.18
N GLY A 76 2.72 3.36 -13.71
CA GLY A 76 2.50 3.80 -12.33
C GLY A 76 2.46 2.64 -11.34
N THR A 77 2.56 2.98 -10.07
CA THR A 77 2.56 2.04 -8.93
C THR A 77 1.23 2.08 -8.19
N LEU A 78 0.73 0.92 -7.81
CA LEU A 78 -0.42 0.75 -6.93
C LEU A 78 0.05 0.08 -5.63
N LEU A 79 -0.11 0.77 -4.52
CA LEU A 79 0.14 0.24 -3.17
C LEU A 79 -1.15 -0.38 -2.65
N VAL A 80 -1.06 -1.55 -2.07
CA VAL A 80 -2.19 -2.30 -1.52
C VAL A 80 -1.82 -2.78 -0.13
N SER A 81 -2.67 -2.50 0.85
CA SER A 81 -2.43 -2.85 2.26
C SER A 81 -3.73 -3.29 2.91
N GLU A 82 -3.71 -4.44 3.59
CA GLU A 82 -4.85 -4.91 4.33
C GLU A 82 -4.43 -5.61 5.62
N TRP A 83 -5.18 -5.34 6.68
CA TRP A 83 -5.13 -6.08 7.93
C TRP A 83 -6.30 -7.05 7.96
N MET A 84 -5.99 -8.32 7.89
CA MET A 84 -6.96 -9.41 7.92
C MET A 84 -6.98 -10.01 9.31
N TYR A 85 -8.17 -10.17 9.85
CA TYR A 85 -8.40 -10.78 11.15
C TYR A 85 -9.40 -11.92 11.04
N ASP A 86 -9.47 -12.72 12.12
CA ASP A 86 -10.44 -13.82 12.23
C ASP A 86 -10.26 -14.92 11.17
N PHE A 87 -9.00 -15.14 10.71
CA PHE A 87 -8.71 -16.36 9.98
C PHE A 87 -9.12 -17.55 10.84
N THR A 88 -9.77 -18.52 10.24
CA THR A 88 -10.01 -19.78 10.90
C THR A 88 -8.70 -20.37 11.44
N LYS A 89 -8.76 -21.25 12.43
CA LYS A 89 -7.62 -21.93 13.11
C LYS A 89 -6.56 -22.56 12.20
N ASP A 90 -6.61 -22.30 10.90
CA ASP A 90 -5.82 -22.88 9.83
C ASP A 90 -4.77 -21.92 9.22
N ILE A 91 -4.37 -20.86 9.93
CA ILE A 91 -3.36 -19.87 9.49
C ILE A 91 -2.08 -20.50 8.95
N GLY A 92 -1.57 -21.53 9.60
CA GLY A 92 -0.37 -22.26 9.12
C GLY A 92 -0.55 -22.96 7.77
N LYS A 93 -1.74 -22.84 7.15
CA LYS A 93 -2.09 -23.44 5.86
C LYS A 93 -2.26 -22.44 4.72
N VAL A 94 -2.01 -21.15 4.94
CA VAL A 94 -2.04 -20.15 3.87
C VAL A 94 -0.97 -20.48 2.83
N ALA A 95 -1.40 -20.69 1.59
CA ALA A 95 -0.51 -21.02 0.48
C ALA A 95 -0.44 -19.88 -0.54
N SER A 96 -1.55 -19.16 -0.77
CA SER A 96 -1.56 -18.01 -1.67
C SER A 96 -2.59 -16.96 -1.24
N ILE A 97 -2.36 -15.74 -1.73
CA ILE A 97 -3.26 -14.60 -1.62
C ILE A 97 -3.48 -14.05 -3.02
N ASP A 98 -4.72 -14.07 -3.47
CA ASP A 98 -5.08 -13.59 -4.79
C ASP A 98 -5.69 -12.19 -4.68
N ILE A 99 -5.11 -11.23 -5.37
CA ILE A 99 -5.62 -9.85 -5.48
C ILE A 99 -6.48 -9.77 -6.75
N THR A 100 -7.71 -9.30 -6.59
CA THR A 100 -8.62 -8.97 -7.68
C THR A 100 -8.88 -7.48 -7.68
N VAL A 101 -8.70 -6.83 -8.83
CA VAL A 101 -8.86 -5.39 -9.00
C VAL A 101 -10.04 -5.12 -9.92
N GLU A 102 -10.99 -4.32 -9.47
CA GLU A 102 -12.07 -3.79 -10.28
C GLU A 102 -11.76 -2.35 -10.69
N THR A 103 -11.95 -2.03 -11.96
CA THR A 103 -11.70 -0.68 -12.49
C THR A 103 -13.00 -0.02 -12.92
N ASP A 104 -13.13 1.30 -12.68
CA ASP A 104 -14.24 2.11 -13.17
C ASP A 104 -13.76 3.03 -14.30
N THR A 105 -14.49 3.04 -15.42
CA THR A 105 -14.23 3.95 -16.54
C THR A 105 -14.70 5.37 -16.28
N ARG A 106 -15.45 5.61 -15.20
CA ARG A 106 -16.07 6.89 -14.82
C ARG A 106 -15.30 7.65 -13.74
N ALA A 107 -13.97 7.49 -13.68
CA ALA A 107 -13.18 8.21 -12.68
C ALA A 107 -13.24 9.72 -12.88
N TYR A 108 -13.80 10.40 -11.91
CA TYR A 108 -13.89 11.87 -11.84
C TYR A 108 -12.70 12.51 -11.09
N GLU A 109 -11.70 11.70 -10.74
CA GLU A 109 -10.54 12.14 -9.97
C GLU A 109 -9.29 12.12 -10.84
N ARG A 110 -8.43 13.11 -10.61
CA ARG A 110 -7.02 13.07 -11.05
C ARG A 110 -6.13 12.83 -9.86
N TRP A 111 -5.17 11.95 -10.07
CA TRP A 111 -4.14 11.61 -9.10
C TRP A 111 -2.80 12.03 -9.68
N ASN A 112 -2.39 13.24 -9.38
CA ASN A 112 -1.13 13.79 -9.89
C ASN A 112 -0.01 13.41 -8.92
N ARG A 113 1.01 12.70 -9.42
CA ARG A 113 2.18 12.36 -8.62
C ARG A 113 2.91 13.64 -8.21
N LEU A 114 3.33 13.68 -6.95
CA LEU A 114 4.10 14.76 -6.35
C LEU A 114 5.56 14.36 -6.19
N ASP A 115 6.44 15.32 -6.42
CA ASP A 115 7.84 15.23 -6.04
C ASP A 115 8.05 15.70 -4.60
N GLY A 116 9.27 15.53 -4.07
CA GLY A 116 9.62 15.99 -2.72
C GLY A 116 9.12 15.09 -1.60
N VAL A 117 8.78 13.84 -1.91
CA VAL A 117 8.43 12.82 -0.92
C VAL A 117 9.63 11.93 -0.63
N ARG A 118 9.82 11.59 0.63
CA ARG A 118 10.80 10.59 1.08
C ARG A 118 10.28 9.80 2.27
N ALA A 119 10.83 8.60 2.47
CA ALA A 119 10.55 7.79 3.64
C ALA A 119 11.84 7.31 4.29
N TRP A 120 11.77 7.05 5.60
CA TRP A 120 12.85 6.41 6.36
C TRP A 120 12.28 5.65 7.55
N GLN A 121 13.04 4.70 8.04
CA GLN A 121 12.75 3.98 9.27
C GLN A 121 13.69 4.46 10.37
N GLU A 122 13.15 4.74 11.54
CA GLU A 122 13.92 5.10 12.74
C GLU A 122 13.26 4.50 13.99
N GLY A 123 14.03 3.71 14.75
CA GLY A 123 13.50 2.98 15.88
C GLY A 123 12.36 2.04 15.47
N GLN A 124 11.20 2.20 16.07
CA GLN A 124 10.00 1.41 15.79
C GLN A 124 8.99 2.16 14.89
N TYR A 125 9.45 3.11 14.07
CA TYR A 125 8.56 3.92 13.26
C TYR A 125 9.03 3.98 11.80
N LEU A 126 8.06 3.92 10.89
CA LEU A 126 8.17 4.31 9.50
C LEU A 126 7.70 5.76 9.38
N TYR A 127 8.52 6.61 8.80
CA TYR A 127 8.25 8.02 8.57
C TYR A 127 8.07 8.28 7.08
N VAL A 128 7.17 9.19 6.75
CA VAL A 128 7.00 9.77 5.42
C VAL A 128 7.02 11.28 5.54
N GLU A 129 7.83 11.91 4.74
CA GLU A 129 7.93 13.36 4.64
C GLU A 129 7.50 13.80 3.25
N LEU A 130 6.66 14.82 3.19
CA LEU A 130 6.30 15.51 1.94
C LEU A 130 6.63 17.00 2.08
N THR A 131 7.46 17.50 1.17
CA THR A 131 7.75 18.93 1.02
C THR A 131 6.93 19.47 -0.14
N ASN A 132 6.11 20.48 0.12
CA ASN A 132 5.44 21.22 -0.93
C ASN A 132 6.47 22.08 -1.70
N THR A 133 6.88 21.61 -2.87
CA THR A 133 7.88 22.29 -3.71
C THR A 133 7.28 23.42 -4.56
N THR A 134 5.97 23.62 -4.53
CA THR A 134 5.26 24.64 -5.32
C THR A 134 5.19 25.99 -4.62
N GLU A 135 4.70 27.02 -5.33
CA GLU A 135 4.47 28.37 -4.80
C GLU A 135 3.03 28.55 -4.24
N GLU A 136 2.20 27.50 -4.32
CA GLU A 136 0.82 27.53 -3.88
C GLU A 136 0.60 26.56 -2.71
N THR A 137 -0.44 26.79 -1.91
CA THR A 137 -0.85 25.83 -0.87
C THR A 137 -1.34 24.54 -1.53
N LEU A 138 -0.78 23.43 -1.10
CA LEU A 138 -1.10 22.10 -1.60
C LEU A 138 -2.20 21.45 -0.75
N PHE A 139 -3.37 21.30 -1.33
CA PHE A 139 -4.51 20.60 -0.74
C PHE A 139 -4.67 19.20 -1.32
N GLY A 140 -5.27 18.29 -0.56
CA GLY A 140 -5.59 16.93 -1.00
C GLY A 140 -4.36 16.05 -1.24
N ALA A 141 -3.25 16.33 -0.57
CA ALA A 141 -2.08 15.48 -0.65
C ALA A 141 -2.27 14.17 0.13
N VAL A 142 -1.88 13.06 -0.48
CA VAL A 142 -1.86 11.72 0.12
C VAL A 142 -0.48 11.12 -0.08
N CYS A 143 -0.04 10.33 0.89
CA CYS A 143 1.27 9.67 0.84
C CYS A 143 1.15 8.18 1.16
N GLY A 144 2.05 7.40 0.55
CA GLY A 144 2.29 6.01 0.90
C GLY A 144 3.78 5.75 1.01
N ALA A 145 4.14 4.76 1.82
CA ALA A 145 5.52 4.29 1.92
C ALA A 145 5.56 2.80 2.23
N THR A 146 6.63 2.15 1.78
CA THR A 146 6.99 0.78 2.14
C THR A 146 8.27 0.78 2.96
N LEU A 147 8.39 -0.22 3.82
CA LEU A 147 9.62 -0.67 4.44
C LEU A 147 9.90 -2.08 3.93
N GLU A 148 11.02 -2.29 3.30
CA GLU A 148 11.35 -3.52 2.60
C GLU A 148 12.71 -4.06 3.04
N THR A 149 12.88 -5.36 2.91
CA THR A 149 14.20 -6.01 2.96
C THR A 149 14.96 -5.75 1.65
N ALA A 150 16.27 -5.97 1.64
CA ALA A 150 17.10 -5.79 0.45
C ALA A 150 16.70 -6.69 -0.74
N ASP A 151 16.03 -7.80 -0.49
CA ASP A 151 15.51 -8.73 -1.51
C ASP A 151 14.04 -8.43 -1.92
N GLY A 152 13.50 -7.30 -1.45
CA GLY A 152 12.20 -6.78 -1.90
C GLY A 152 10.98 -7.36 -1.17
N GLN A 153 11.16 -8.03 -0.04
CA GLN A 153 10.04 -8.41 0.81
C GLN A 153 9.52 -7.20 1.59
N ILE A 154 8.25 -6.87 1.47
CA ILE A 154 7.64 -5.78 2.24
C ILE A 154 7.48 -6.22 3.70
N LEU A 155 8.06 -5.47 4.61
CA LEU A 155 7.95 -5.67 6.05
C LEU A 155 6.80 -4.87 6.65
N ASP A 156 6.57 -3.66 6.13
CA ASP A 156 5.47 -2.79 6.56
C ASP A 156 5.11 -1.80 5.46
N MET A 157 3.88 -1.28 5.51
CA MET A 157 3.38 -0.27 4.59
C MET A 157 2.55 0.77 5.34
N MET A 158 2.69 2.02 4.95
CA MET A 158 1.87 3.13 5.41
C MET A 158 1.12 3.72 4.24
N LEU A 159 -0.21 3.84 4.38
CA LEU A 159 -1.06 4.59 3.47
C LEU A 159 -1.71 5.72 4.26
N GLN A 160 -1.33 6.96 3.97
CA GLN A 160 -1.88 8.14 4.63
C GLN A 160 -3.07 8.68 3.84
N SER A 161 -4.21 8.86 4.50
CA SER A 161 -5.40 9.41 3.87
C SER A 161 -5.29 10.92 3.61
N SER A 162 -6.07 11.41 2.65
CA SER A 162 -6.12 12.83 2.31
C SER A 162 -6.84 13.71 3.35
N TYR A 163 -7.56 13.12 4.30
CA TYR A 163 -8.40 13.89 5.24
C TYR A 163 -7.66 14.97 6.02
N GLU A 164 -6.40 14.72 6.39
CA GLU A 164 -5.60 15.69 7.15
C GLU A 164 -5.14 16.89 6.33
N THR A 165 -5.08 16.76 4.99
CA THR A 165 -4.57 17.83 4.10
C THR A 165 -5.65 18.46 3.23
N MET A 166 -6.89 17.94 3.24
CA MET A 166 -7.98 18.50 2.43
C MET A 166 -8.39 19.90 2.87
N ASP A 167 -8.51 20.12 4.19
CA ASP A 167 -9.02 21.38 4.74
C ASP A 167 -7.91 22.36 5.13
N VAL A 168 -6.76 21.86 5.57
CA VAL A 168 -5.68 22.70 6.10
C VAL A 168 -4.64 23.02 5.03
N GLY A 169 -4.33 22.07 4.16
CA GLY A 169 -3.31 22.20 3.13
C GLY A 169 -1.87 22.24 3.69
N ILE A 170 -0.92 22.12 2.78
CA ILE A 170 0.52 22.27 3.06
C ILE A 170 0.97 23.58 2.44
N ALA A 171 1.42 24.53 3.26
CA ALA A 171 1.87 25.85 2.78
C ALA A 171 3.04 25.72 1.78
N PRO A 172 3.26 26.71 0.89
CA PRO A 172 4.39 26.72 -0.03
C PRO A 172 5.73 26.54 0.70
N LYS A 173 6.60 25.70 0.14
CA LYS A 173 7.94 25.41 0.67
C LYS A 173 7.96 24.80 2.08
N SER A 174 6.79 24.43 2.60
CA SER A 174 6.67 23.78 3.92
C SER A 174 6.73 22.27 3.78
N THR A 175 7.08 21.62 4.90
CA THR A 175 7.23 20.19 5.00
C THR A 175 6.28 19.64 6.07
N VAL A 176 5.65 18.49 5.78
CA VAL A 176 4.84 17.73 6.72
C VAL A 176 5.44 16.34 6.86
N VAL A 177 5.43 15.81 8.08
CA VAL A 177 5.94 14.47 8.38
C VAL A 177 4.83 13.67 9.04
N TRP A 178 4.55 12.51 8.49
CA TRP A 178 3.68 11.49 9.10
C TRP A 178 4.53 10.34 9.60
N ARG A 179 4.02 9.62 10.60
CA ARG A 179 4.67 8.42 11.11
C ARG A 179 3.67 7.33 11.43
N LYS A 180 4.05 6.10 11.19
CA LYS A 180 3.35 4.89 11.61
C LYS A 180 4.27 4.08 12.52
N ARG A 181 3.75 3.56 13.64
CA ARG A 181 4.47 2.54 14.41
C ARG A 181 4.48 1.25 13.59
N LEU A 182 5.64 0.64 13.48
CA LEU A 182 5.80 -0.65 12.81
C LEU A 182 5.04 -1.74 13.56
N GLU A 183 4.50 -2.67 12.80
CA GLU A 183 3.90 -3.87 13.34
C GLU A 183 4.96 -4.73 14.04
N ASP A 184 4.56 -5.44 15.09
CA ASP A 184 5.50 -6.22 15.91
C ASP A 184 6.26 -7.27 15.05
N GLY A 185 5.59 -7.90 14.09
CA GLY A 185 6.21 -8.82 13.13
C GLY A 185 7.26 -8.18 12.23
N ALA A 186 7.05 -6.92 11.81
CA ALA A 186 8.03 -6.14 11.06
C ALA A 186 9.26 -5.81 11.92
N THR A 187 9.03 -5.38 13.17
CA THR A 187 10.09 -5.03 14.11
C THR A 187 11.07 -6.18 14.34
N LEU A 188 10.58 -7.42 14.40
CA LEU A 188 11.39 -8.61 14.57
C LEU A 188 12.26 -8.95 13.35
N LYS A 189 11.91 -8.44 12.16
CA LYS A 189 12.61 -8.70 10.89
C LYS A 189 13.50 -7.54 10.45
N LEU A 190 13.58 -6.46 11.23
CA LEU A 190 14.45 -5.33 10.91
C LEU A 190 15.91 -5.77 10.83
N GLY A 191 16.57 -5.41 9.73
CA GLY A 191 18.00 -5.64 9.48
C GLY A 191 18.70 -4.34 9.09
N ALA A 192 20.01 -4.40 8.94
CA ALA A 192 20.83 -3.26 8.55
C ALA A 192 20.58 -2.79 7.09
N ASP A 193 20.01 -3.67 6.27
CA ASP A 193 19.85 -3.48 4.82
C ASP A 193 18.38 -3.25 4.42
N THR A 194 17.58 -2.64 5.30
CA THR A 194 16.20 -2.28 4.96
C THR A 194 16.17 -1.05 4.07
N VAL A 195 15.22 -1.02 3.13
CA VAL A 195 14.99 0.07 2.19
C VAL A 195 13.61 0.64 2.42
N CYS A 196 13.47 1.96 2.32
CA CYS A 196 12.16 2.63 2.32
C CYS A 196 11.93 3.28 0.97
N GLU A 197 10.73 3.07 0.42
CA GLU A 197 10.25 3.81 -0.76
C GLU A 197 9.03 4.63 -0.40
N ALA A 198 8.82 5.74 -1.11
CA ALA A 198 7.71 6.65 -0.85
C ALA A 198 7.04 7.14 -2.13
N TRP A 199 5.73 7.34 -2.02
CA TRP A 199 4.87 7.90 -3.07
C TRP A 199 4.00 9.00 -2.48
N ALA A 200 3.78 10.05 -3.28
CA ALA A 200 2.83 11.09 -2.92
C ALA A 200 2.01 11.49 -4.14
N TYR A 201 0.76 11.84 -3.90
CA TYR A 201 -0.17 12.27 -4.94
C TYR A 201 -1.02 13.45 -4.45
N ARG A 202 -1.40 14.31 -5.38
CA ARG A 202 -2.46 15.29 -5.19
C ARG A 202 -3.73 14.74 -5.83
N VAL A 203 -4.80 14.71 -5.03
CA VAL A 203 -6.13 14.32 -5.50
C VAL A 203 -6.91 15.57 -5.90
N GLU A 204 -7.40 15.61 -7.12
CA GLU A 204 -8.27 16.67 -7.64
C GLU A 204 -9.59 16.04 -8.11
N THR A 205 -10.70 16.51 -7.54
CA THR A 205 -12.07 16.16 -7.98
C THR A 205 -12.56 17.20 -8.97
N TYR A 206 -13.25 16.75 -10.04
CA TYR A 206 -13.87 17.59 -11.05
C TYR A 206 -15.32 17.92 -10.70
#